data_a7a081e64918e4c40fbf0844d006cf2d
#
_entry.id   a7a081e64918e4c40fbf0844d006cf2d
#
_cell.length_a   1.000
_cell.length_b   1.000
_cell.length_c   1.000
_cell.angle_alpha   90.00
_cell.angle_beta   90.00
_cell.angle_gamma   90.00
#
_symmetry.space_group_name_H-M   'P 1'
#
loop_
_entity.id
_entity.type
_entity.pdbx_description
1 polymer ?
#
loop_
_entity_poly.entity_id
_entity_poly.type
_entity_poly.pdbx_seq_one_letter_code
_entity_poly.pdbx_strand_id
1 'polypeptide(L)'
;GKYVDTDKDNIINNIDPLWTRKPADITEEQYKEFYHELYPLSDEPLFSIHLNIDYPFHLTGILYFPKIHNNFEIQKNKIQLYSNQVYVTDQVEGIVPEYLTLLHGVIDSPDIPLNVSRSYLQSDANVKKISNYITRKVADRLQELFNTMRPDYESKWDDLKIFIQYGILTDEKFAEKAQDFMLWKNVEGKYFTPKEYLEKVKENQTDKNKTVVLLYVDDPVEKHTFLEAARGKGYDVLLMLSLIHI
;
A
#
# COMPACT_ATOMS: atom_id res chain seq x y z
N GLY A 1 -39.25 -24.31 -21.38
CA GLY A 1 -39.41 -23.29 -20.35
C GLY A 1 -40.18 -22.12 -20.91
N LYS A 2 -41.19 -21.63 -20.19
CA LYS A 2 -41.89 -20.38 -20.56
C LYS A 2 -41.01 -19.22 -20.11
N TYR A 3 -40.68 -18.34 -21.03
CA TYR A 3 -40.12 -17.04 -20.69
C TYR A 3 -41.22 -16.21 -20.05
N VAL A 4 -40.96 -15.64 -18.88
CA VAL A 4 -41.81 -14.68 -18.23
C VAL A 4 -41.15 -13.32 -18.40
N ASP A 5 -41.78 -12.42 -19.14
CA ASP A 5 -41.34 -11.03 -19.20
C ASP A 5 -41.46 -10.41 -17.81
N THR A 6 -40.38 -9.96 -17.27
CA THR A 6 -40.37 -9.19 -16.02
C THR A 6 -40.16 -7.72 -16.37
N ASP A 7 -40.98 -6.84 -15.79
CA ASP A 7 -40.87 -5.37 -15.91
C ASP A 7 -39.59 -4.79 -15.25
N LYS A 8 -38.63 -5.63 -14.93
CA LYS A 8 -37.34 -5.21 -14.39
C LYS A 8 -36.28 -5.33 -15.48
N ASP A 9 -35.77 -4.18 -15.88
CA ASP A 9 -34.58 -4.11 -16.73
C ASP A 9 -33.43 -4.89 -16.06
N ASN A 10 -32.95 -5.91 -16.74
CA ASN A 10 -31.76 -6.63 -16.31
C ASN A 10 -30.55 -5.88 -16.84
N ILE A 11 -29.96 -4.99 -16.04
CA ILE A 11 -28.78 -4.24 -16.41
C ILE A 11 -27.62 -5.24 -16.54
N ILE A 12 -27.21 -5.53 -17.76
CA ILE A 12 -26.14 -6.48 -18.07
C ILE A 12 -24.77 -5.86 -17.83
N ASN A 13 -24.63 -4.53 -18.04
CA ASN A 13 -23.39 -3.79 -17.84
C ASN A 13 -23.62 -2.62 -16.87
N ASN A 14 -22.70 -2.42 -15.94
CA ASN A 14 -22.70 -1.24 -15.09
C ASN A 14 -22.27 -0.03 -15.93
N ILE A 15 -23.22 0.88 -16.22
CA ILE A 15 -22.98 2.09 -17.02
C ILE A 15 -22.42 3.26 -16.21
N ASP A 16 -22.34 3.13 -14.88
CA ASP A 16 -21.83 4.13 -13.96
C ASP A 16 -20.93 3.45 -12.90
N PRO A 17 -19.75 2.96 -13.32
CA PRO A 17 -18.85 2.25 -12.43
C PRO A 17 -18.38 3.14 -11.29
N LEU A 18 -18.20 2.57 -10.08
CA LEU A 18 -17.85 3.32 -8.88
C LEU A 18 -16.57 4.16 -9.06
N TRP A 19 -15.56 3.65 -9.77
CA TRP A 19 -14.28 4.33 -9.96
C TRP A 19 -14.33 5.57 -10.87
N THR A 20 -15.44 5.81 -11.58
CA THR A 20 -15.63 7.01 -12.40
C THR A 20 -16.31 8.15 -11.66
N ARG A 21 -16.92 7.87 -10.50
CA ARG A 21 -17.60 8.85 -9.68
C ARG A 21 -16.62 9.73 -8.92
N LYS A 22 -17.09 10.87 -8.41
CA LYS A 22 -16.26 11.72 -7.56
C LYS A 22 -16.10 11.08 -6.17
N PRO A 23 -14.90 11.10 -5.58
CA PRO A 23 -14.66 10.53 -4.25
C PRO A 23 -15.61 11.06 -3.16
N ALA A 24 -16.01 12.34 -3.26
CA ALA A 24 -16.92 12.98 -2.30
C ALA A 24 -18.36 12.42 -2.33
N ASP A 25 -18.74 11.74 -3.41
CA ASP A 25 -20.09 11.19 -3.61
C ASP A 25 -20.16 9.70 -3.22
N ILE A 26 -19.07 9.12 -2.70
CA ILE A 26 -18.93 7.70 -2.39
C ILE A 26 -18.73 7.52 -0.89
N THR A 27 -19.51 6.61 -0.29
CA THR A 27 -19.36 6.24 1.12
C THR A 27 -18.33 5.13 1.32
N GLU A 28 -17.83 4.98 2.56
CA GLU A 28 -16.91 3.89 2.92
C GLU A 28 -17.53 2.50 2.68
N GLU A 29 -18.85 2.37 2.92
CA GLU A 29 -19.60 1.14 2.68
C GLU A 29 -19.59 0.78 1.20
N GLN A 30 -19.78 1.76 0.30
CA GLN A 30 -19.75 1.56 -1.15
C GLN A 30 -18.35 1.12 -1.63
N TYR A 31 -17.27 1.66 -1.04
CA TYR A 31 -15.91 1.18 -1.34
C TYR A 31 -15.73 -0.28 -0.92
N LYS A 32 -16.24 -0.68 0.24
CA LYS A 32 -16.15 -2.07 0.72
C LYS A 32 -17.00 -3.03 -0.13
N GLU A 33 -18.22 -2.65 -0.44
CA GLU A 33 -19.11 -3.43 -1.31
C GLU A 33 -18.47 -3.67 -2.66
N PHE A 34 -17.91 -2.63 -3.28
CA PHE A 34 -17.21 -2.75 -4.55
C PHE A 34 -15.97 -3.65 -4.46
N TYR A 35 -15.24 -3.60 -3.35
CA TYR A 35 -14.12 -4.52 -3.12
C TYR A 35 -14.58 -5.98 -3.09
N HIS A 36 -15.70 -6.27 -2.42
CA HIS A 36 -16.24 -7.62 -2.34
C HIS A 36 -16.90 -8.09 -3.65
N GLU A 37 -17.38 -7.17 -4.49
CA GLU A 37 -17.80 -7.50 -5.85
C GLU A 37 -16.62 -7.99 -6.69
N LEU A 38 -15.47 -7.33 -6.58
CA LEU A 38 -14.25 -7.71 -7.31
C LEU A 38 -13.58 -8.96 -6.72
N TYR A 39 -13.60 -9.10 -5.40
CA TYR A 39 -12.87 -10.13 -4.64
C TYR A 39 -13.76 -10.79 -3.57
N PRO A 40 -14.74 -11.61 -3.97
CA PRO A 40 -15.76 -12.14 -3.05
C PRO A 40 -15.23 -13.00 -1.90
N LEU A 41 -14.05 -13.58 -2.05
CA LEU A 41 -13.42 -14.47 -1.06
C LEU A 41 -12.32 -13.80 -0.24
N SER A 42 -12.08 -12.50 -0.46
CA SER A 42 -11.05 -11.75 0.27
C SER A 42 -11.62 -11.15 1.55
N ASP A 43 -10.77 -11.01 2.57
CA ASP A 43 -11.10 -10.23 3.76
C ASP A 43 -11.31 -8.75 3.41
N GLU A 44 -11.91 -7.99 4.32
CA GLU A 44 -12.03 -6.55 4.15
C GLU A 44 -10.66 -5.89 3.95
N PRO A 45 -10.55 -4.93 3.01
CA PRO A 45 -9.31 -4.22 2.78
C PRO A 45 -8.98 -3.32 3.98
N LEU A 46 -7.70 -3.02 4.16
CA LEU A 46 -7.24 -2.11 5.21
C LEU A 46 -7.75 -0.69 4.99
N PHE A 47 -7.68 -0.23 3.75
CA PHE A 47 -8.22 1.05 3.26
C PHE A 47 -8.17 1.12 1.74
N SER A 48 -8.86 2.14 1.19
CA SER A 48 -8.91 2.42 -0.25
C SER A 48 -8.24 3.74 -0.61
N ILE A 49 -7.81 3.83 -1.87
CA ILE A 49 -7.30 5.05 -2.49
C ILE A 49 -8.07 5.28 -3.77
N HIS A 50 -8.78 6.40 -3.85
CA HIS A 50 -9.47 6.79 -5.07
C HIS A 50 -8.54 7.65 -5.94
N LEU A 51 -8.36 7.22 -7.18
CA LEU A 51 -7.61 7.94 -8.21
C LEU A 51 -8.60 8.69 -9.09
N ASN A 52 -8.39 9.99 -9.26
CA ASN A 52 -9.20 10.81 -10.17
C ASN A 52 -8.36 12.01 -10.59
N ILE A 53 -8.02 12.05 -11.89
CA ILE A 53 -7.28 13.15 -12.51
C ILE A 53 -7.64 13.24 -13.99
N ASP A 54 -7.85 14.45 -14.47
CA ASP A 54 -8.23 14.74 -15.87
C ASP A 54 -7.10 15.42 -16.66
N TYR A 55 -6.10 15.99 -15.96
CA TYR A 55 -4.98 16.66 -16.61
C TYR A 55 -3.68 16.45 -15.77
N PRO A 56 -2.53 16.15 -16.39
CA PRO A 56 -2.19 16.13 -17.83
C PRO A 56 -2.50 14.81 -18.55
N PHE A 57 -3.19 13.89 -17.92
CA PHE A 57 -3.68 12.62 -18.46
C PHE A 57 -4.99 12.27 -17.75
N HIS A 58 -5.78 11.41 -18.37
CA HIS A 58 -6.99 10.90 -17.75
C HIS A 58 -6.70 9.61 -17.01
N LEU A 59 -7.00 9.60 -15.71
CA LEU A 59 -6.87 8.42 -14.86
C LEU A 59 -7.97 8.43 -13.81
N THR A 60 -8.76 7.39 -13.78
CA THR A 60 -9.66 7.07 -12.68
C THR A 60 -9.34 5.70 -12.14
N GLY A 61 -9.78 5.40 -10.91
CA GLY A 61 -9.54 4.08 -10.34
C GLY A 61 -9.74 4.05 -8.85
N ILE A 62 -9.81 2.84 -8.32
CA ILE A 62 -9.83 2.59 -6.87
C ILE A 62 -8.83 1.50 -6.60
N LEU A 63 -7.83 1.81 -5.78
CA LEU A 63 -6.85 0.85 -5.30
C LEU A 63 -7.13 0.52 -3.83
N TYR A 64 -6.92 -0.73 -3.45
CA TYR A 64 -7.13 -1.23 -2.11
C TYR A 64 -5.85 -1.85 -1.56
N PHE A 65 -5.57 -1.58 -0.30
CA PHE A 65 -4.58 -2.32 0.46
C PHE A 65 -5.23 -3.57 1.05
N PRO A 66 -4.92 -4.77 0.54
CA PRO A 66 -5.47 -6.00 1.09
C PRO A 66 -4.81 -6.35 2.41
N LYS A 67 -5.49 -7.14 3.26
CA LYS A 67 -4.82 -7.86 4.34
C LYS A 67 -3.93 -8.95 3.76
N ILE A 68 -2.69 -9.01 4.21
CA ILE A 68 -1.75 -10.06 3.80
C ILE A 68 -1.69 -11.09 4.91
N HIS A 69 -2.30 -12.24 4.68
CA HIS A 69 -2.12 -13.39 5.56
C HIS A 69 -0.74 -14.02 5.34
N ASN A 70 -0.09 -14.44 6.41
CA ASN A 70 1.26 -15.02 6.44
C ASN A 70 1.44 -16.31 5.63
N ASN A 71 0.52 -16.69 4.80
CA ASN A 71 0.57 -17.89 3.98
C ASN A 71 0.87 -17.55 2.52
N PHE A 72 2.14 -17.49 2.18
CA PHE A 72 2.82 -17.86 0.93
C PHE A 72 2.18 -17.58 -0.46
N GLU A 73 0.99 -17.03 -0.56
CA GLU A 73 0.42 -16.59 -1.83
C GLU A 73 0.27 -15.06 -1.83
N ILE A 74 1.38 -14.37 -1.99
CA ILE A 74 1.36 -12.99 -2.48
C ILE A 74 0.81 -13.08 -3.90
N GLN A 75 -0.51 -13.00 -4.03
CA GLN A 75 -1.16 -13.01 -5.33
C GLN A 75 -0.90 -11.67 -6.00
N LYS A 76 0.11 -11.65 -6.86
CA LYS A 76 0.33 -10.55 -7.81
C LYS A 76 -0.82 -10.53 -8.82
N ASN A 77 -1.01 -9.38 -9.49
CA ASN A 77 -1.96 -9.20 -10.59
C ASN A 77 -3.44 -9.22 -10.17
N LYS A 78 -3.75 -8.49 -9.10
CA LYS A 78 -5.14 -8.24 -8.68
C LYS A 78 -5.65 -6.85 -9.10
N ILE A 79 -4.83 -6.04 -9.75
CA ILE A 79 -5.28 -4.77 -10.33
C ILE A 79 -5.79 -5.04 -11.73
N GLN A 80 -7.03 -4.65 -11.99
CA GLN A 80 -7.64 -4.74 -13.32
C GLN A 80 -7.45 -3.42 -14.05
N LEU A 81 -6.89 -3.48 -15.26
CA LEU A 81 -6.74 -2.33 -16.14
C LEU A 81 -7.94 -2.22 -17.09
N TYR A 82 -8.51 -1.04 -17.14
CA TYR A 82 -9.55 -0.64 -18.07
C TYR A 82 -9.07 0.50 -18.96
N SER A 83 -9.69 0.65 -20.12
CA SER A 83 -9.57 1.82 -20.99
C SER A 83 -10.97 2.24 -21.42
N ASN A 84 -11.40 3.44 -21.04
CA ASN A 84 -12.77 3.91 -21.24
C ASN A 84 -13.84 2.90 -20.76
N GLN A 85 -13.65 2.37 -19.55
CA GLN A 85 -14.55 1.40 -18.90
C GLN A 85 -14.61 0.02 -19.60
N VAL A 86 -13.70 -0.24 -20.54
CA VAL A 86 -13.56 -1.55 -21.18
C VAL A 86 -12.37 -2.29 -20.57
N TYR A 87 -12.60 -3.48 -20.05
CA TYR A 87 -11.54 -4.34 -19.49
C TYR A 87 -10.46 -4.64 -20.52
N VAL A 88 -9.21 -4.51 -20.13
CA VAL A 88 -8.04 -4.74 -20.99
C VAL A 88 -7.22 -5.93 -20.50
N THR A 89 -6.74 -5.88 -19.26
CA THR A 89 -5.85 -6.89 -18.67
C THR A 89 -5.76 -6.74 -17.16
N ASP A 90 -5.28 -7.78 -16.49
CA ASP A 90 -4.85 -7.77 -15.10
C ASP A 90 -3.32 -7.70 -14.94
N GLN A 91 -2.57 -7.66 -16.04
CA GLN A 91 -1.12 -7.54 -16.06
C GLN A 91 -0.72 -6.07 -16.12
N VAL A 92 -0.58 -5.45 -14.94
CA VAL A 92 -0.24 -4.01 -14.80
C VAL A 92 1.24 -3.75 -14.57
N GLU A 93 2.07 -4.77 -14.76
CA GLU A 93 3.52 -4.64 -14.66
C GLU A 93 4.08 -3.63 -15.67
N GLY A 94 4.86 -2.67 -15.17
CA GLY A 94 5.37 -1.56 -15.96
C GLY A 94 4.44 -0.34 -16.04
N ILE A 95 3.17 -0.46 -15.60
CA ILE A 95 2.22 0.64 -15.48
C ILE A 95 2.23 1.20 -14.06
N VAL A 96 2.23 0.30 -13.07
CA VAL A 96 2.41 0.68 -11.67
C VAL A 96 3.80 0.25 -11.19
N PRO A 97 4.38 0.93 -10.17
CA PRO A 97 5.60 0.46 -9.50
C PRO A 97 5.45 -0.97 -8.98
N GLU A 98 6.55 -1.71 -8.96
CA GLU A 98 6.51 -3.13 -8.63
C GLU A 98 5.91 -3.42 -7.24
N TYR A 99 6.25 -2.62 -6.24
CA TYR A 99 5.70 -2.77 -4.88
C TYR A 99 4.19 -2.51 -4.80
N LEU A 100 3.61 -1.78 -5.75
CA LEU A 100 2.18 -1.53 -5.83
C LEU A 100 1.41 -2.61 -6.60
N THR A 101 2.10 -3.56 -7.25
CA THR A 101 1.43 -4.71 -7.89
C THR A 101 0.78 -5.67 -6.88
N LEU A 102 1.11 -5.50 -5.60
CA LEU A 102 0.48 -6.22 -4.49
C LEU A 102 -0.88 -5.63 -4.08
N LEU A 103 -1.24 -4.45 -4.56
CA LEU A 103 -2.55 -3.84 -4.33
C LEU A 103 -3.61 -4.55 -5.16
N HIS A 104 -4.85 -4.41 -4.71
CA HIS A 104 -6.04 -4.84 -5.44
C HIS A 104 -6.76 -3.63 -6.04
N GLY A 105 -7.65 -3.83 -7.00
CA GLY A 105 -8.55 -2.79 -7.48
C GLY A 105 -8.60 -2.61 -8.97
N VAL A 106 -8.93 -1.40 -9.39
CA VAL A 106 -9.17 -1.02 -10.77
C VAL A 106 -8.40 0.26 -11.11
N ILE A 107 -7.80 0.28 -12.29
CA ILE A 107 -7.24 1.47 -12.94
C ILE A 107 -7.89 1.60 -14.30
N ASP A 108 -8.39 2.78 -14.64
CA ASP A 108 -8.99 3.09 -15.93
C ASP A 108 -8.31 4.33 -16.52
N SER A 109 -7.67 4.17 -17.67
CA SER A 109 -7.01 5.26 -18.37
C SER A 109 -6.97 5.00 -19.89
N PRO A 110 -7.49 5.93 -20.71
CA PRO A 110 -7.33 5.87 -22.16
C PRO A 110 -5.91 6.22 -22.63
N ASP A 111 -5.11 6.84 -21.76
CA ASP A 111 -3.75 7.31 -22.09
C ASP A 111 -2.68 6.22 -21.94
N ILE A 112 -3.06 5.02 -21.49
CA ILE A 112 -2.16 3.88 -21.44
C ILE A 112 -2.19 3.15 -22.79
N PRO A 113 -1.04 3.03 -23.48
CA PRO A 113 -0.97 2.33 -24.76
C PRO A 113 -1.39 0.87 -24.63
N LEU A 114 -2.32 0.43 -25.47
CA LEU A 114 -2.78 -0.95 -25.55
C LEU A 114 -2.01 -1.70 -26.65
N ASN A 115 -1.89 -3.02 -26.51
CA ASN A 115 -1.25 -3.90 -27.52
C ASN A 115 0.24 -3.62 -27.76
N VAL A 116 0.97 -3.18 -26.74
CA VAL A 116 2.41 -2.95 -26.79
C VAL A 116 3.15 -3.87 -25.81
N SER A 117 4.45 -4.06 -26.02
CA SER A 117 5.27 -4.87 -25.12
C SER A 117 5.50 -4.19 -23.77
N ARG A 118 5.76 -4.99 -22.72
CA ARG A 118 6.13 -4.48 -21.39
C ARG A 118 7.30 -3.48 -21.45
N SER A 119 8.33 -3.77 -22.25
CA SER A 119 9.47 -2.88 -22.40
C SER A 119 9.09 -1.53 -23.02
N TYR A 120 8.10 -1.51 -23.92
CA TYR A 120 7.57 -0.27 -24.46
C TYR A 120 6.82 0.53 -23.38
N LEU A 121 5.95 -0.11 -22.60
CA LEU A 121 5.23 0.55 -21.49
C LEU A 121 6.18 1.20 -20.50
N GLN A 122 7.27 0.52 -20.14
CA GLN A 122 8.29 1.06 -19.23
C GLN A 122 9.03 2.28 -19.79
N SER A 123 9.11 2.43 -21.11
CA SER A 123 9.75 3.57 -21.76
C SER A 123 8.78 4.72 -22.07
N ASP A 124 7.50 4.47 -22.10
CA ASP A 124 6.47 5.45 -22.45
C ASP A 124 6.37 6.60 -21.44
N ALA A 125 6.36 7.83 -21.94
CA ALA A 125 6.37 9.03 -21.10
C ALA A 125 5.06 9.23 -20.32
N ASN A 126 3.91 8.84 -20.89
CA ASN A 126 2.61 8.97 -20.22
C ASN A 126 2.49 7.90 -19.12
N VAL A 127 2.90 6.68 -19.41
CA VAL A 127 2.93 5.60 -18.41
C VAL A 127 3.80 5.99 -17.21
N LYS A 128 4.98 6.58 -17.44
CA LYS A 128 5.83 7.10 -16.35
C LYS A 128 5.16 8.20 -15.54
N LYS A 129 4.42 9.11 -16.16
CA LYS A 129 3.66 10.15 -15.45
C LYS A 129 2.54 9.53 -14.60
N ILE A 130 1.81 8.57 -15.15
CA ILE A 130 0.74 7.84 -14.45
C ILE A 130 1.33 7.09 -13.25
N SER A 131 2.40 6.34 -13.44
CA SER A 131 3.09 5.62 -12.38
C SER A 131 3.56 6.54 -11.24
N ASN A 132 4.22 7.66 -11.59
CA ASN A 132 4.64 8.66 -10.59
C ASN A 132 3.44 9.30 -9.84
N TYR A 133 2.32 9.52 -10.53
CA TYR A 133 1.11 10.04 -9.90
C TYR A 133 0.53 9.03 -8.90
N ILE A 134 0.43 7.77 -9.28
CA ILE A 134 -0.04 6.70 -8.38
C ILE A 134 0.86 6.60 -7.15
N THR A 135 2.19 6.55 -7.32
CA THR A 135 3.16 6.56 -6.22
C THR A 135 2.90 7.71 -5.25
N ARG A 136 2.74 8.92 -5.79
CA ARG A 136 2.49 10.11 -4.96
C ARG A 136 1.17 10.00 -4.21
N LYS A 137 0.09 9.59 -4.86
CA LYS A 137 -1.22 9.44 -4.23
C LYS A 137 -1.23 8.38 -3.13
N VAL A 138 -0.52 7.28 -3.34
CA VAL A 138 -0.33 6.24 -2.34
C VAL A 138 0.41 6.80 -1.12
N ALA A 139 1.54 7.47 -1.34
CA ALA A 139 2.31 8.08 -0.26
C ALA A 139 1.52 9.17 0.50
N ASP A 140 0.82 10.04 -0.22
CA ASP A 140 -0.01 11.10 0.36
C ASP A 140 -1.14 10.50 1.24
N ARG A 141 -1.78 9.41 0.79
CA ARG A 141 -2.82 8.73 1.57
C ARG A 141 -2.27 8.04 2.81
N LEU A 142 -1.12 7.38 2.72
CA LEU A 142 -0.45 6.78 3.88
C LEU A 142 -0.06 7.85 4.91
N GLN A 143 0.46 8.98 4.47
CA GLN A 143 0.78 10.13 5.33
C GLN A 143 -0.47 10.72 6.00
N GLU A 144 -1.56 10.86 5.25
CA GLU A 144 -2.83 11.34 5.79
C GLU A 144 -3.36 10.42 6.90
N LEU A 145 -3.39 9.10 6.65
CA LEU A 145 -3.83 8.10 7.62
C LEU A 145 -2.95 8.11 8.87
N PHE A 146 -1.64 8.18 8.69
CA PHE A 146 -0.69 8.32 9.80
C PHE A 146 -0.98 9.57 10.65
N ASN A 147 -1.22 10.72 10.02
CA ASN A 147 -1.43 11.98 10.72
C ASN A 147 -2.80 12.07 11.41
N THR A 148 -3.85 11.51 10.81
CA THR A 148 -5.24 11.68 11.26
C THR A 148 -5.75 10.52 12.10
N MET A 149 -5.22 9.30 11.88
CA MET A 149 -5.72 8.06 12.47
C MET A 149 -4.57 7.18 12.98
N ARG A 150 -3.57 7.77 13.63
CA ARG A 150 -2.35 7.06 14.05
C ARG A 150 -2.59 5.75 14.82
N PRO A 151 -3.49 5.66 15.81
CA PRO A 151 -3.74 4.40 16.50
C PRO A 151 -4.26 3.28 15.57
N ASP A 152 -5.14 3.61 14.63
CA ASP A 152 -5.64 2.67 13.63
C ASP A 152 -4.52 2.28 12.65
N TYR A 153 -3.70 3.23 12.22
CA TYR A 153 -2.54 2.99 11.36
C TYR A 153 -1.52 2.05 12.03
N GLU A 154 -1.21 2.26 13.30
CA GLU A 154 -0.32 1.39 14.08
C GLU A 154 -0.89 -0.03 14.22
N SER A 155 -2.20 -0.16 14.43
CA SER A 155 -2.87 -1.47 14.52
C SER A 155 -2.81 -2.28 13.21
N LYS A 156 -2.72 -1.59 12.07
CA LYS A 156 -2.63 -2.16 10.72
C LYS A 156 -1.18 -2.29 10.22
N TRP A 157 -0.20 -1.86 11.04
CA TRP A 157 1.20 -1.78 10.59
C TRP A 157 1.78 -3.13 10.14
N ASP A 158 1.42 -4.21 10.81
CA ASP A 158 1.95 -5.53 10.45
C ASP A 158 1.53 -5.98 9.05
N ASP A 159 0.37 -5.52 8.55
CA ASP A 159 -0.08 -5.75 7.18
C ASP A 159 0.49 -4.70 6.19
N LEU A 160 0.68 -3.45 6.65
CA LEU A 160 1.17 -2.35 5.82
C LEU A 160 2.67 -2.39 5.56
N LYS A 161 3.44 -2.85 6.54
CA LYS A 161 4.92 -2.78 6.51
C LYS A 161 5.54 -3.37 5.26
N ILE A 162 4.97 -4.46 4.71
CA ILE A 162 5.50 -5.12 3.52
C ILE A 162 5.46 -4.20 2.30
N PHE A 163 4.34 -3.50 2.08
CA PHE A 163 4.19 -2.55 0.97
C PHE A 163 5.16 -1.38 1.12
N ILE A 164 5.25 -0.84 2.35
CA ILE A 164 6.08 0.34 2.63
C ILE A 164 7.56 -0.01 2.54
N GLN A 165 7.99 -1.12 3.13
CA GLN A 165 9.39 -1.55 3.11
C GLN A 165 9.83 -1.92 1.69
N TYR A 166 8.99 -2.62 0.94
CA TYR A 166 9.29 -2.93 -0.45
C TYR A 166 9.36 -1.67 -1.32
N GLY A 167 8.44 -0.72 -1.09
CA GLY A 167 8.48 0.59 -1.75
C GLY A 167 9.76 1.38 -1.44
N ILE A 168 10.21 1.40 -0.19
CA ILE A 168 11.47 2.04 0.22
C ILE A 168 12.67 1.44 -0.50
N LEU A 169 12.69 0.12 -0.71
CA LEU A 169 13.79 -0.58 -1.37
C LEU A 169 13.82 -0.38 -2.89
N THR A 170 12.69 -0.07 -3.51
CA THR A 170 12.54 -0.10 -4.98
C THR A 170 12.21 1.24 -5.62
N ASP A 171 11.81 2.25 -4.83
CA ASP A 171 11.43 3.57 -5.32
C ASP A 171 11.99 4.68 -4.41
N GLU A 172 13.04 5.38 -4.88
CA GLU A 172 13.71 6.45 -4.12
C GLU A 172 12.76 7.59 -3.72
N LYS A 173 11.83 7.98 -4.61
CA LYS A 173 10.87 9.06 -4.33
C LYS A 173 9.85 8.66 -3.26
N PHE A 174 9.45 7.39 -3.28
CA PHE A 174 8.62 6.85 -2.23
C PHE A 174 9.39 6.76 -0.91
N ALA A 175 10.65 6.31 -0.95
CA ALA A 175 11.51 6.19 0.22
C ALA A 175 11.70 7.54 0.95
N GLU A 176 11.89 8.63 0.21
CA GLU A 176 11.99 9.98 0.79
C GLU A 176 10.73 10.36 1.59
N LYS A 177 9.54 10.12 1.02
CA LYS A 177 8.27 10.41 1.69
C LYS A 177 7.97 9.45 2.84
N ALA A 178 8.34 8.18 2.69
CA ALA A 178 8.05 7.14 3.66
C ALA A 178 8.71 7.37 5.03
N GLN A 179 9.77 8.18 5.11
CA GLN A 179 10.43 8.55 6.37
C GLN A 179 9.45 9.20 7.37
N ASP A 180 8.40 9.86 6.89
CA ASP A 180 7.45 10.57 7.72
C ASP A 180 6.31 9.70 8.25
N PHE A 181 6.09 8.50 7.68
CA PHE A 181 5.00 7.59 8.07
C PHE A 181 5.40 6.12 8.23
N MET A 182 6.63 5.75 7.90
CA MET A 182 7.12 4.41 8.23
C MET A 182 7.28 4.26 9.74
N LEU A 183 7.05 3.05 10.25
CA LEU A 183 7.15 2.78 11.69
C LEU A 183 8.22 1.73 11.98
N TRP A 184 8.91 1.96 13.07
CA TRP A 184 9.73 0.97 13.75
C TRP A 184 9.01 0.51 15.01
N LYS A 185 9.02 -0.78 15.26
CA LYS A 185 8.43 -1.39 16.46
C LYS A 185 9.56 -1.77 17.42
N ASN A 186 9.43 -1.40 18.67
CA ASN A 186 10.40 -1.86 19.69
C ASN A 186 9.94 -3.18 20.35
N VAL A 187 10.79 -3.78 21.14
CA VAL A 187 10.51 -5.04 21.85
C VAL A 187 9.42 -4.93 22.92
N GLU A 188 9.02 -3.71 23.30
CA GLU A 188 7.85 -3.44 24.15
C GLU A 188 6.53 -3.35 23.35
N GLY A 189 6.58 -3.51 22.03
CA GLY A 189 5.42 -3.40 21.15
C GLY A 189 4.98 -1.98 20.82
N LYS A 190 5.78 -0.98 21.13
CA LYS A 190 5.50 0.44 20.82
C LYS A 190 6.02 0.80 19.44
N TYR A 191 5.31 1.70 18.76
CA TYR A 191 5.63 2.16 17.41
C TYR A 191 6.16 3.59 17.40
N PHE A 192 7.15 3.82 16.55
CA PHE A 192 7.82 5.11 16.39
C PHE A 192 8.16 5.34 14.93
N THR A 193 8.10 6.58 14.46
CA THR A 193 8.83 6.94 13.24
C THR A 193 10.34 6.89 13.50
N PRO A 194 11.18 6.78 12.46
CA PRO A 194 12.64 6.85 12.63
C PRO A 194 13.09 8.06 13.44
N LYS A 195 12.51 9.23 13.16
CA LYS A 195 12.81 10.48 13.85
C LYS A 195 12.44 10.43 15.33
N GLU A 196 11.23 9.97 15.65
CA GLU A 196 10.77 9.81 17.05
C GLU A 196 11.66 8.84 17.82
N TYR A 197 12.05 7.74 17.18
CA TYR A 197 12.90 6.74 17.83
C TYR A 197 14.32 7.27 18.10
N LEU A 198 14.92 7.93 17.12
CA LEU A 198 16.23 8.54 17.28
C LEU A 198 16.24 9.57 18.42
N GLU A 199 15.24 10.44 18.52
CA GLU A 199 15.15 11.39 19.63
C GLU A 199 14.96 10.68 20.98
N LYS A 200 14.17 9.61 21.03
CA LYS A 200 13.95 8.79 22.24
C LYS A 200 15.22 8.18 22.80
N VAL A 201 16.08 7.63 21.93
CA VAL A 201 17.26 6.87 22.36
C VAL A 201 18.54 7.70 22.43
N LYS A 202 18.52 8.91 21.93
CA LYS A 202 19.68 9.79 21.76
C LYS A 202 20.48 10.00 23.06
N GLU A 203 19.81 10.20 24.19
CA GLU A 203 20.47 10.48 25.46
C GLU A 203 21.25 9.26 25.99
N ASN A 204 20.69 8.06 25.83
CA ASN A 204 21.24 6.84 26.43
C ASN A 204 22.05 5.99 25.46
N GLN A 205 21.85 6.14 24.14
CA GLN A 205 22.45 5.29 23.12
C GLN A 205 23.32 6.08 22.13
N THR A 206 23.99 7.13 22.60
CA THR A 206 24.99 7.86 21.81
C THR A 206 26.39 7.42 22.18
N ASP A 207 27.19 7.03 21.20
CA ASP A 207 28.56 6.59 21.40
C ASP A 207 29.56 7.73 21.63
N LYS A 208 30.84 7.39 21.81
CA LYS A 208 31.93 8.35 22.00
C LYS A 208 32.12 9.32 20.83
N ASN A 209 31.67 8.92 19.64
CA ASN A 209 31.76 9.69 18.41
C ASN A 209 30.53 10.57 18.17
N LYS A 210 29.62 10.66 19.15
CA LYS A 210 28.32 11.34 19.07
C LYS A 210 27.36 10.73 18.03
N THR A 211 27.53 9.44 17.73
CA THR A 211 26.64 8.69 16.82
C THR A 211 25.62 7.92 17.63
N VAL A 212 24.35 8.04 17.28
CA VAL A 212 23.27 7.23 17.93
C VAL A 212 23.39 5.78 17.49
N VAL A 213 23.47 4.87 18.45
CA VAL A 213 23.58 3.44 18.22
C VAL A 213 22.20 2.80 18.31
N LEU A 214 21.76 2.18 17.23
CA LEU A 214 20.51 1.43 17.18
C LEU A 214 20.77 -0.03 17.56
N LEU A 215 20.04 -0.52 18.56
CA LEU A 215 20.04 -1.93 18.96
C LEU A 215 18.80 -2.59 18.37
N TYR A 216 18.93 -3.80 17.83
CA TYR A 216 17.81 -4.54 17.28
C TYR A 216 17.93 -6.04 17.54
N VAL A 217 16.79 -6.72 17.53
CA VAL A 217 16.67 -8.17 17.55
C VAL A 217 15.64 -8.63 16.53
N ASP A 218 15.85 -9.81 15.99
CA ASP A 218 14.94 -10.52 15.10
C ASP A 218 14.02 -11.48 15.88
N ASP A 219 14.56 -12.15 16.91
CA ASP A 219 13.82 -13.04 17.80
C ASP A 219 14.05 -12.65 19.28
N PRO A 220 13.06 -12.02 19.92
CA PRO A 220 13.15 -11.63 21.32
C PRO A 220 13.26 -12.80 22.29
N VAL A 221 12.76 -13.97 21.93
CA VAL A 221 12.80 -15.16 22.79
C VAL A 221 14.21 -15.75 22.79
N GLU A 222 14.75 -15.96 21.59
CA GLU A 222 16.12 -16.47 21.43
C GLU A 222 17.17 -15.52 22.03
N LYS A 223 16.97 -14.21 21.88
CA LYS A 223 17.91 -13.16 22.33
C LYS A 223 17.58 -12.58 23.72
N HIS A 224 16.85 -13.32 24.56
CA HIS A 224 16.40 -12.85 25.87
C HIS A 224 17.54 -12.30 26.75
N THR A 225 18.67 -13.00 26.83
CA THR A 225 19.82 -12.56 27.64
C THR A 225 20.37 -11.21 27.17
N PHE A 226 20.42 -10.99 25.85
CA PHE A 226 20.82 -9.70 25.28
C PHE A 226 19.82 -8.59 25.66
N LEU A 227 18.52 -8.87 25.59
CA LEU A 227 17.48 -7.92 25.95
C LEU A 227 17.54 -7.52 27.42
N GLU A 228 17.75 -8.47 28.34
CA GLU A 228 17.92 -8.18 29.77
C GLU A 228 19.14 -7.31 30.02
N ALA A 229 20.27 -7.57 29.36
CA ALA A 229 21.46 -6.76 29.46
C ALA A 229 21.25 -5.33 28.92
N ALA A 230 20.53 -5.18 27.81
CA ALA A 230 20.19 -3.88 27.25
C ALA A 230 19.25 -3.09 28.19
N ARG A 231 18.20 -3.75 28.72
CA ARG A 231 17.27 -3.14 29.69
C ARG A 231 17.98 -2.70 30.97
N GLY A 232 18.91 -3.50 31.49
CA GLY A 232 19.71 -3.16 32.67
C GLY A 232 20.56 -1.91 32.50
N LYS A 233 20.85 -1.52 31.27
CA LYS A 233 21.56 -0.28 30.90
C LYS A 233 20.64 0.87 30.50
N GLY A 234 19.31 0.68 30.53
CA GLY A 234 18.33 1.67 30.09
C GLY A 234 18.28 1.85 28.58
N TYR A 235 18.74 0.86 27.80
CA TYR A 235 18.71 0.89 26.35
C TYR A 235 17.37 0.38 25.82
N ASP A 236 16.90 0.98 24.73
CA ASP A 236 15.76 0.51 23.96
C ASP A 236 16.25 -0.36 22.78
N VAL A 237 15.45 -1.35 22.41
CA VAL A 237 15.79 -2.32 21.35
C VAL A 237 14.65 -2.42 20.37
N LEU A 238 14.96 -2.31 19.08
CA LEU A 238 14.00 -2.48 17.97
C LEU A 238 13.76 -3.97 17.70
N LEU A 239 12.52 -4.27 17.32
CA LEU A 239 12.16 -5.55 16.74
C LEU A 239 12.22 -5.43 15.22
N MET A 240 13.25 -6.00 14.62
CA MET A 240 13.44 -6.00 13.16
C MET A 240 13.37 -7.42 12.63
N LEU A 241 12.25 -7.76 12.02
CA LEU A 241 12.13 -9.01 11.27
C LEU A 241 12.95 -8.91 9.98
N SER A 242 13.76 -9.92 9.73
CA SER A 242 14.55 -9.99 8.50
C SER A 242 13.63 -10.11 7.29
N LEU A 243 13.84 -9.29 6.25
CA LEU A 243 13.17 -9.42 4.95
C LEU A 243 13.65 -10.65 4.15
N ILE A 244 14.63 -11.38 4.66
CA ILE A 244 15.22 -12.57 4.00
C ILE A 244 14.23 -13.76 3.96
N HIS A 245 13.12 -13.69 4.68
CA HIS A 245 12.10 -14.72 4.73
C HIS A 245 10.85 -14.40 3.88
N ILE A 246 10.94 -13.44 2.94
CA ILE A 246 9.89 -13.13 1.97
C ILE A 246 10.25 -13.70 0.60
#